data_db3c66011efed2fab670b75be742c4a7
#
_entry.id   db3c66011efed2fab670b75be742c4a7
#
_cell.length_a   1.000
_cell.length_b   1.000
_cell.length_c   1.000
_cell.angle_alpha   90.00
_cell.angle_beta   90.00
_cell.angle_gamma   90.00
#
_symmetry.space_group_name_H-M   'P 1'
#
loop_
_entity.id
_entity.type
_entity.pdbx_description
1 polymer ?
#
loop_
_entity_poly.entity_id
_entity_poly.type
_entity_poly.pdbx_seq_one_letter_code
_entity_poly.pdbx_strand_id
1 'polypeptide(L)'
;MCGRYAQFRDADDLVNVFRIQLVTPDAAELLPSWNVAPTQAVRIVRDATDVSPAPIRTLELARWGLVPHWAKDPAIGSRMINARSETVAEKPSYRGPIRYSRCVVVADGYYEWQAPEAGRRLKTPHYIYRADGGVIAFAGMYSLWREELMTCTILTRAARAELAELHEREPVILNSDVIDSWLDPAIKEPEEAISMLELAPPELTHHVVSTEVNAVRNNAPHLIEPATLL
;
A
#
# COMPACT_ATOMS: atom_id res chain seq x y z
N MET A 1 4.14 1.28 -11.78
CA MET A 1 3.24 1.72 -10.66
C MET A 1 2.80 0.48 -9.90
N CYS A 2 2.94 0.48 -8.58
CA CYS A 2 2.50 -0.63 -7.73
C CYS A 2 1.02 -0.96 -8.01
N GLY A 3 0.77 -2.01 -8.75
CA GLY A 3 -0.57 -2.47 -9.13
C GLY A 3 -0.86 -3.89 -8.64
N ARG A 4 0.06 -4.50 -7.90
CA ARG A 4 -0.06 -5.83 -7.34
C ARG A 4 0.87 -6.00 -6.16
N TYR A 5 0.42 -6.62 -5.07
CA TYR A 5 1.27 -6.89 -3.91
C TYR A 5 0.84 -8.14 -3.15
N ALA A 6 1.63 -8.56 -2.16
CA ALA A 6 1.32 -9.65 -1.27
C ALA A 6 1.01 -9.13 0.13
N GLN A 7 -0.01 -9.72 0.79
CA GLN A 7 -0.40 -9.46 2.16
C GLN A 7 -0.82 -10.78 2.78
N PHE A 8 0.12 -11.51 3.35
CA PHE A 8 -0.12 -12.88 3.83
C PHE A 8 0.10 -13.06 5.33
N ARG A 9 0.75 -12.10 6.02
CA ARG A 9 0.87 -12.13 7.49
C ARG A 9 -0.51 -12.03 8.13
N ASP A 10 -0.68 -12.70 9.25
CA ASP A 10 -1.91 -12.61 10.02
C ASP A 10 -1.99 -11.28 10.82
N ALA A 11 -3.13 -11.06 11.46
CA ALA A 11 -3.36 -9.84 12.23
C ALA A 11 -2.49 -9.78 13.49
N ASP A 12 -2.20 -10.91 14.13
CA ASP A 12 -1.43 -10.98 15.37
C ASP A 12 0.03 -10.55 15.16
N ASP A 13 0.63 -10.93 14.03
CA ASP A 13 1.95 -10.46 13.63
C ASP A 13 1.97 -8.92 13.50
N LEU A 14 0.92 -8.34 12.92
CA LEU A 14 0.82 -6.91 12.67
C LEU A 14 0.58 -6.09 13.94
N VAL A 15 -0.11 -6.66 14.94
CA VAL A 15 -0.38 -6.00 16.24
C VAL A 15 0.92 -5.52 16.87
N ASN A 16 1.94 -6.37 16.92
CA ASN A 16 3.22 -6.02 17.52
C ASN A 16 4.01 -5.02 16.65
N VAL A 17 4.04 -5.22 15.34
CA VAL A 17 4.81 -4.36 14.41
C VAL A 17 4.31 -2.92 14.43
N PHE A 18 2.99 -2.72 14.41
CA PHE A 18 2.38 -1.40 14.33
C PHE A 18 1.82 -0.89 15.66
N ARG A 19 1.98 -1.64 16.77
CA ARG A 19 1.42 -1.29 18.10
C ARG A 19 -0.10 -1.06 18.04
N ILE A 20 -0.82 -1.98 17.37
CA ILE A 20 -2.26 -1.89 17.16
C ILE A 20 -2.99 -2.13 18.49
N GLN A 21 -3.98 -1.29 18.77
CA GLN A 21 -4.79 -1.33 20.00
C GLN A 21 -6.16 -1.96 19.74
N LEU A 22 -6.66 -1.90 18.52
CA LEU A 22 -7.94 -2.47 18.11
C LEU A 22 -7.81 -3.10 16.72
N VAL A 23 -8.20 -4.35 16.61
CA VAL A 23 -8.34 -5.08 15.34
C VAL A 23 -9.84 -5.27 15.09
N THR A 24 -10.33 -4.83 13.92
CA THR A 24 -11.73 -5.10 13.55
C THR A 24 -11.92 -6.57 13.20
N PRO A 25 -13.10 -7.17 13.46
CA PRO A 25 -13.34 -8.60 13.21
C PRO A 25 -13.04 -9.01 11.76
N ASP A 26 -13.46 -8.20 10.80
CA ASP A 26 -13.23 -8.43 9.37
C ASP A 26 -11.74 -8.34 8.99
N ALA A 27 -10.97 -7.44 9.63
CA ALA A 27 -9.53 -7.38 9.44
C ALA A 27 -8.79 -8.58 10.04
N ALA A 28 -9.29 -9.12 11.17
CA ALA A 28 -8.74 -10.34 11.78
C ALA A 28 -8.97 -11.56 10.87
N GLU A 29 -10.15 -11.66 10.25
CA GLU A 29 -10.58 -12.80 9.44
C GLU A 29 -10.09 -12.75 7.99
N LEU A 30 -9.46 -11.66 7.53
CA LEU A 30 -8.96 -11.57 6.16
C LEU A 30 -7.92 -12.65 5.88
N LEU A 31 -8.20 -13.48 4.90
CA LEU A 31 -7.30 -14.57 4.50
C LEU A 31 -6.01 -14.04 3.85
N PRO A 32 -4.90 -14.78 3.99
CA PRO A 32 -3.66 -14.47 3.32
C PRO A 32 -3.81 -14.36 1.80
N SER A 33 -3.15 -13.37 1.22
CA SER A 33 -3.09 -13.22 -0.22
C SER A 33 -1.66 -12.93 -0.69
N TRP A 34 -1.19 -13.76 -1.61
CA TRP A 34 0.09 -13.58 -2.31
C TRP A 34 -0.07 -12.83 -3.62
N ASN A 35 -1.30 -12.37 -3.94
CA ASN A 35 -1.58 -11.74 -5.24
C ASN A 35 -2.73 -10.74 -5.16
N VAL A 36 -2.63 -9.79 -4.22
CA VAL A 36 -3.63 -8.73 -4.03
C VAL A 36 -3.69 -7.84 -5.27
N ALA A 37 -4.89 -7.68 -5.82
CA ALA A 37 -5.17 -6.85 -6.99
C ALA A 37 -6.05 -5.64 -6.63
N PRO A 38 -6.07 -4.59 -7.45
CA PRO A 38 -6.97 -3.45 -7.30
C PRO A 38 -8.42 -3.88 -7.05
N THR A 39 -9.13 -3.11 -6.24
CA THR A 39 -10.53 -3.28 -5.79
C THR A 39 -10.76 -4.39 -4.77
N GLN A 40 -9.77 -5.14 -4.38
CA GLN A 40 -9.86 -6.11 -3.29
C GLN A 40 -9.78 -5.43 -1.92
N ALA A 41 -10.29 -6.11 -0.89
CA ALA A 41 -10.15 -5.71 0.50
C ALA A 41 -8.70 -5.93 0.97
N VAL A 42 -8.19 -4.97 1.71
CA VAL A 42 -6.81 -4.96 2.21
C VAL A 42 -6.78 -4.40 3.63
N ARG A 43 -5.80 -4.81 4.41
CA ARG A 43 -5.57 -4.27 5.76
C ARG A 43 -4.90 -2.92 5.69
N ILE A 44 -5.44 -1.97 6.45
CA ILE A 44 -4.82 -0.66 6.69
C ILE A 44 -4.65 -0.45 8.20
N VAL A 45 -3.62 0.31 8.55
CA VAL A 45 -3.41 0.82 9.92
C VAL A 45 -3.66 2.32 9.91
N ARG A 46 -4.46 2.81 10.87
CA ARG A 46 -4.69 4.25 11.06
C ARG A 46 -4.80 4.60 12.55
N ASP A 47 -4.56 5.83 12.91
CA ASP A 47 -4.91 6.34 14.23
C ASP A 47 -6.32 6.91 14.16
N ALA A 48 -7.29 6.12 14.63
CA ALA A 48 -8.72 6.39 14.55
C ALA A 48 -9.15 7.38 15.63
N THR A 49 -9.90 8.42 15.25
CA THR A 49 -10.47 9.44 16.14
C THR A 49 -11.99 9.34 16.25
N ASP A 50 -12.59 8.43 15.51
CA ASP A 50 -14.05 8.18 15.41
C ASP A 50 -14.51 7.03 16.29
N VAL A 51 -13.61 6.27 16.90
CA VAL A 51 -13.91 5.12 17.76
C VAL A 51 -13.60 5.36 19.25
N SER A 52 -12.88 6.43 19.58
CA SER A 52 -12.47 6.78 20.95
C SER A 52 -12.25 8.29 21.08
N PRO A 53 -12.44 8.89 22.29
CA PRO A 53 -12.12 10.30 22.56
C PRO A 53 -10.65 10.67 22.29
N ALA A 54 -9.73 9.74 22.51
CA ALA A 54 -8.33 9.86 22.12
C ALA A 54 -8.06 8.99 20.89
N PRO A 55 -7.14 9.38 19.99
CA PRO A 55 -6.76 8.54 18.87
C PRO A 55 -6.28 7.17 19.35
N ILE A 56 -6.78 6.11 18.73
CA ILE A 56 -6.28 4.74 18.96
C ILE A 56 -5.85 4.12 17.64
N ARG A 57 -4.78 3.33 17.70
CA ARG A 57 -4.26 2.65 16.51
C ARG A 57 -5.08 1.42 16.19
N THR A 58 -5.66 1.41 15.01
CA THR A 58 -6.56 0.36 14.55
C THR A 58 -5.99 -0.39 13.35
N LEU A 59 -6.35 -1.68 13.23
CA LEU A 59 -6.22 -2.48 12.01
C LEU A 59 -7.62 -2.70 11.45
N GLU A 60 -7.86 -2.20 10.25
CA GLU A 60 -9.17 -2.22 9.61
C GLU A 60 -9.06 -2.67 8.14
N LEU A 61 -10.19 -3.02 7.54
CA LEU A 61 -10.24 -3.28 6.10
C LEU A 61 -10.60 -2.01 5.32
N ALA A 62 -9.94 -1.85 4.18
CA ALA A 62 -10.31 -0.88 3.16
C ALA A 62 -10.30 -1.56 1.79
N ARG A 63 -11.12 -1.09 0.87
CA ARG A 63 -11.04 -1.48 -0.54
C ARG A 63 -9.91 -0.72 -1.21
N TRP A 64 -8.98 -1.42 -1.86
CA TRP A 64 -7.89 -0.76 -2.57
C TRP A 64 -8.36 -0.09 -3.87
N GLY A 65 -8.30 1.20 -3.88
CA GLY A 65 -8.81 2.09 -4.92
C GLY A 65 -9.71 3.15 -4.32
N LEU A 66 -9.13 4.31 -3.97
CA LEU A 66 -9.80 5.39 -3.23
C LEU A 66 -11.01 5.91 -3.97
N VAL A 67 -12.14 6.00 -3.28
CA VAL A 67 -13.36 6.63 -3.76
C VAL A 67 -13.54 7.96 -3.01
N PRO A 68 -13.40 9.12 -3.68
CA PRO A 68 -13.64 10.38 -3.03
C PRO A 68 -15.07 10.47 -2.48
N HIS A 69 -15.26 11.11 -1.32
CA HIS A 69 -16.57 11.24 -0.67
C HIS A 69 -17.66 11.85 -1.59
N TRP A 70 -17.27 12.73 -2.50
CA TRP A 70 -18.14 13.39 -3.47
C TRP A 70 -18.45 12.55 -4.72
N ALA A 71 -17.81 11.40 -4.90
CA ALA A 71 -18.02 10.57 -6.09
C ALA A 71 -19.43 9.99 -6.13
N LYS A 72 -20.03 10.01 -7.31
CA LYS A 72 -21.37 9.45 -7.54
C LYS A 72 -21.34 7.92 -7.66
N ASP A 73 -20.24 7.39 -8.23
CA ASP A 73 -20.06 5.96 -8.52
C ASP A 73 -18.75 5.48 -7.91
N PRO A 74 -18.78 4.40 -7.09
CA PRO A 74 -17.58 3.83 -6.49
C PRO A 74 -16.66 3.13 -7.51
N ALA A 75 -17.07 2.91 -8.73
CA ALA A 75 -16.24 2.35 -9.80
C ALA A 75 -15.01 3.22 -10.13
N ILE A 76 -15.06 4.54 -9.83
CA ILE A 76 -13.93 5.44 -9.99
C ILE A 76 -12.68 4.96 -9.23
N GLY A 77 -12.85 4.26 -8.11
CA GLY A 77 -11.76 3.74 -7.28
C GLY A 77 -10.80 2.86 -8.06
N SER A 78 -11.27 2.12 -9.06
CA SER A 78 -10.40 1.26 -9.89
C SER A 78 -9.28 2.02 -10.62
N ARG A 79 -9.41 3.33 -10.78
CA ARG A 79 -8.42 4.23 -11.40
C ARG A 79 -7.63 5.04 -10.36
N MET A 80 -7.93 4.86 -9.08
CA MET A 80 -7.37 5.63 -7.98
C MET A 80 -6.66 4.74 -6.96
N ILE A 81 -6.01 3.69 -7.45
CA ILE A 81 -5.24 2.75 -6.65
C ILE A 81 -3.92 3.37 -6.14
N ASN A 82 -3.39 4.35 -6.87
CA ASN A 82 -2.18 5.07 -6.52
C ASN A 82 -2.38 6.59 -6.63
N ALA A 83 -1.70 7.34 -5.78
CA ALA A 83 -1.63 8.80 -5.80
C ALA A 83 -0.16 9.25 -5.86
N ARG A 84 0.15 10.23 -6.73
CA ARG A 84 1.50 10.79 -6.82
C ARG A 84 1.76 11.73 -5.66
N SER A 85 2.81 11.50 -4.86
CA SER A 85 3.19 12.36 -3.74
C SER A 85 3.45 13.81 -4.17
N GLU A 86 3.96 14.01 -5.37
CA GLU A 86 4.30 15.34 -5.91
C GLU A 86 3.08 16.24 -6.15
N THR A 87 1.89 15.66 -6.28
CA THR A 87 0.65 16.42 -6.59
C THR A 87 -0.50 16.13 -5.64
N VAL A 88 -0.25 15.37 -4.60
CA VAL A 88 -1.28 14.90 -3.67
C VAL A 88 -1.99 16.04 -2.93
N ALA A 89 -1.27 17.10 -2.58
CA ALA A 89 -1.83 18.27 -1.90
C ALA A 89 -2.76 19.13 -2.79
N GLU A 90 -2.60 19.03 -4.11
CA GLU A 90 -3.33 19.87 -5.08
C GLU A 90 -4.59 19.20 -5.61
N LYS A 91 -4.54 17.87 -5.81
CA LYS A 91 -5.63 17.13 -6.46
C LYS A 91 -6.89 17.08 -5.60
N PRO A 92 -8.07 17.43 -6.13
CA PRO A 92 -9.32 17.47 -5.35
C PRO A 92 -9.66 16.18 -4.61
N SER A 93 -9.28 15.02 -5.16
CA SER A 93 -9.53 13.73 -4.54
C SER A 93 -8.61 13.41 -3.36
N TYR A 94 -7.45 14.06 -3.27
CA TYR A 94 -6.39 13.71 -2.33
C TYR A 94 -6.05 14.81 -1.32
N ARG A 95 -6.33 16.08 -1.64
CA ARG A 95 -6.00 17.22 -0.77
C ARG A 95 -6.66 17.20 0.61
N GLY A 96 -7.83 16.57 0.73
CA GLY A 96 -8.46 16.32 2.02
C GLY A 96 -7.83 15.11 2.74
N PRO A 97 -7.78 13.93 2.09
CA PRO A 97 -7.18 12.74 2.67
C PRO A 97 -5.73 12.91 3.16
N ILE A 98 -4.87 13.64 2.47
CA ILE A 98 -3.49 13.87 2.94
C ILE A 98 -3.43 14.64 4.26
N ARG A 99 -4.43 15.47 4.56
CA ARG A 99 -4.53 16.25 5.80
C ARG A 99 -5.16 15.44 6.95
N TYR A 100 -6.18 14.63 6.65
CA TYR A 100 -7.09 14.13 7.69
C TYR A 100 -7.26 12.61 7.70
N SER A 101 -6.79 11.92 6.68
CA SER A 101 -7.12 10.49 6.47
C SER A 101 -5.91 9.73 5.95
N ARG A 102 -4.76 9.87 6.63
CA ARG A 102 -3.57 9.09 6.35
C ARG A 102 -3.68 7.72 6.99
N CYS A 103 -3.10 6.73 6.32
CA CYS A 103 -3.00 5.37 6.81
C CYS A 103 -1.70 4.71 6.34
N VAL A 104 -1.40 3.56 6.89
CA VAL A 104 -0.45 2.61 6.32
C VAL A 104 -1.24 1.53 5.62
N VAL A 105 -0.93 1.25 4.35
CA VAL A 105 -1.39 0.03 3.69
C VAL A 105 -0.34 -1.04 3.91
N VAL A 106 -0.74 -2.14 4.53
CA VAL A 106 0.19 -3.20 4.95
C VAL A 106 0.49 -4.14 3.78
N ALA A 107 1.76 -4.51 3.62
CA ALA A 107 2.18 -5.50 2.62
C ALA A 107 3.39 -6.30 3.11
N ASP A 108 3.58 -7.49 2.53
CA ASP A 108 4.78 -8.32 2.74
C ASP A 108 5.81 -8.10 1.63
N GLY A 109 5.34 -7.67 0.46
CA GLY A 109 6.13 -7.32 -0.71
C GLY A 109 5.20 -6.93 -1.85
N TYR A 110 5.76 -6.44 -2.95
CA TYR A 110 4.97 -6.03 -4.10
C TYR A 110 5.61 -6.48 -5.42
N TYR A 111 4.82 -6.44 -6.47
CA TYR A 111 5.27 -6.86 -7.80
C TYR A 111 5.41 -5.66 -8.73
N GLU A 112 6.48 -5.69 -9.52
CA GLU A 112 6.66 -4.83 -10.68
C GLU A 112 7.10 -5.65 -11.89
N TRP A 113 6.77 -5.14 -13.06
CA TRP A 113 7.03 -5.82 -14.33
C TRP A 113 8.07 -5.06 -15.13
N GLN A 114 9.28 -5.60 -15.13
CA GLN A 114 10.36 -5.07 -15.94
C GLN A 114 9.97 -5.10 -17.43
N ALA A 115 10.26 -4.01 -18.14
CA ALA A 115 10.04 -3.94 -19.58
C ALA A 115 10.82 -5.06 -20.29
N PRO A 116 10.28 -5.65 -21.37
CA PRO A 116 10.97 -6.72 -22.06
C PRO A 116 12.27 -6.22 -22.70
N GLU A 117 13.32 -7.03 -22.60
CA GLU A 117 14.55 -6.83 -23.36
C GLU A 117 14.29 -6.89 -24.87
N ALA A 118 15.22 -6.34 -25.65
CA ALA A 118 15.12 -6.37 -27.12
C ALA A 118 14.91 -7.80 -27.64
N GLY A 119 13.82 -8.00 -28.40
CA GLY A 119 13.44 -9.30 -28.94
C GLY A 119 12.49 -10.14 -28.08
N ARG A 120 12.22 -9.76 -26.83
CA ARG A 120 11.19 -10.38 -25.98
C ARG A 120 9.89 -9.59 -26.05
N ARG A 121 8.74 -10.28 -25.95
CA ARG A 121 7.41 -9.66 -26.00
C ARG A 121 6.76 -9.49 -24.62
N LEU A 122 7.18 -10.28 -23.64
CA LEU A 122 6.55 -10.33 -22.32
C LEU A 122 7.41 -9.60 -21.30
N LYS A 123 6.75 -8.87 -20.41
CA LYS A 123 7.37 -8.28 -19.24
C LYS A 123 7.74 -9.38 -18.24
N THR A 124 8.84 -9.17 -17.53
CA THR A 124 9.32 -10.08 -16.48
C THR A 124 8.82 -9.59 -15.11
N PRO A 125 8.02 -10.38 -14.37
CA PRO A 125 7.59 -10.01 -13.05
C PRO A 125 8.71 -10.19 -12.03
N HIS A 126 8.86 -9.20 -11.16
CA HIS A 126 9.74 -9.22 -10.00
C HIS A 126 8.92 -9.09 -8.73
N TYR A 127 9.30 -9.82 -7.70
CA TYR A 127 8.82 -9.62 -6.33
C TYR A 127 9.83 -8.80 -5.57
N ILE A 128 9.39 -7.68 -4.99
CA ILE A 128 10.21 -6.72 -4.27
C ILE A 128 9.77 -6.73 -2.82
N TYR A 129 10.70 -6.89 -1.90
CA TYR A 129 10.44 -7.02 -0.46
C TYR A 129 11.59 -6.44 0.37
N ARG A 130 11.39 -6.28 1.66
CA ARG A 130 12.44 -5.77 2.57
C ARG A 130 13.55 -6.79 2.73
N ALA A 131 14.80 -6.33 2.68
CA ALA A 131 15.98 -7.20 2.80
C ALA A 131 16.05 -7.89 4.18
N ASP A 132 15.49 -7.27 5.22
CA ASP A 132 15.39 -7.83 6.57
C ASP A 132 14.17 -8.77 6.78
N GLY A 133 13.37 -9.01 5.73
CA GLY A 133 12.13 -9.80 5.80
C GLY A 133 10.99 -9.15 6.58
N GLY A 134 11.11 -7.87 6.93
CA GLY A 134 10.10 -7.12 7.66
C GLY A 134 8.88 -6.76 6.82
N VAL A 135 7.82 -6.29 7.50
CA VAL A 135 6.59 -5.80 6.87
C VAL A 135 6.86 -4.50 6.12
N ILE A 136 6.26 -4.36 4.93
CA ILE A 136 6.23 -3.11 4.19
C ILE A 136 5.07 -2.24 4.69
N ALA A 137 5.38 -1.02 5.08
CA ALA A 137 4.42 0.01 5.44
C ALA A 137 4.29 1.00 4.27
N PHE A 138 3.35 0.78 3.36
CA PHE A 138 3.11 1.77 2.30
C PHE A 138 2.45 3.01 2.89
N ALA A 139 2.98 4.20 2.58
CA ALA A 139 2.29 5.44 2.84
C ALA A 139 0.98 5.47 2.05
N GLY A 140 -0.13 5.56 2.76
CA GLY A 140 -1.46 5.49 2.19
C GLY A 140 -2.36 6.61 2.70
N MET A 141 -3.47 6.76 2.00
CA MET A 141 -4.59 7.59 2.42
C MET A 141 -5.87 6.81 2.26
N TYR A 142 -6.86 7.12 3.08
CA TYR A 142 -8.18 6.50 3.00
C TYR A 142 -9.28 7.54 2.80
N SER A 143 -10.45 7.06 2.42
CA SER A 143 -11.69 7.83 2.32
C SER A 143 -12.85 6.93 2.68
N LEU A 144 -13.78 7.44 3.46
CA LEU A 144 -15.05 6.78 3.76
C LEU A 144 -16.11 7.32 2.79
N TRP A 145 -16.54 6.48 1.86
CA TRP A 145 -17.55 6.85 0.89
C TRP A 145 -18.94 6.50 1.40
N ARG A 146 -19.84 7.50 1.45
CA ARG A 146 -21.22 7.39 1.95
C ARG A 146 -21.32 6.80 3.36
N GLU A 147 -20.29 7.00 4.19
CA GLU A 147 -20.23 6.46 5.57
C GLU A 147 -20.25 4.92 5.66
N GLU A 148 -20.15 4.20 4.54
CA GLU A 148 -20.27 2.74 4.49
C GLU A 148 -19.03 2.05 3.94
N LEU A 149 -18.40 2.61 2.90
CA LEU A 149 -17.29 1.97 2.20
C LEU A 149 -15.97 2.67 2.47
N MET A 150 -15.14 2.07 3.31
CA MET A 150 -13.75 2.51 3.46
C MET A 150 -12.91 2.09 2.25
N THR A 151 -12.20 3.05 1.68
CA THR A 151 -11.34 2.85 0.51
C THR A 151 -9.98 3.47 0.73
N CYS A 152 -8.92 2.93 0.12
CA CYS A 152 -7.57 3.45 0.29
C CYS A 152 -6.82 3.59 -1.03
N THR A 153 -5.75 4.36 -1.00
CA THR A 153 -4.79 4.52 -2.11
C THR A 153 -3.38 4.49 -1.57
N ILE A 154 -2.42 4.04 -2.39
CA ILE A 154 -1.00 4.01 -2.04
C ILE A 154 -0.32 5.23 -2.68
N LEU A 155 0.50 5.94 -1.90
CA LEU A 155 1.33 7.02 -2.42
C LEU A 155 2.50 6.44 -3.24
N THR A 156 2.83 7.13 -4.33
CA THR A 156 3.96 6.76 -5.20
C THR A 156 4.83 7.98 -5.48
N ARG A 157 6.12 7.73 -5.73
CA ARG A 157 7.11 8.72 -6.14
C ARG A 157 7.94 8.23 -7.33
N ALA A 158 8.84 9.05 -7.85
CA ALA A 158 9.84 8.60 -8.80
C ALA A 158 10.66 7.46 -8.18
N ALA A 159 10.95 6.41 -8.98
CA ALA A 159 11.70 5.27 -8.49
C ALA A 159 13.15 5.66 -8.17
N ARG A 160 13.71 5.06 -7.12
CA ARG A 160 15.14 5.14 -6.80
C ARG A 160 15.95 4.39 -7.87
N ALA A 161 17.25 4.72 -7.95
CA ALA A 161 18.14 4.14 -8.97
C ALA A 161 18.08 2.61 -9.04
N GLU A 162 18.03 1.94 -7.87
CA GLU A 162 18.02 0.48 -7.76
C GLU A 162 16.75 -0.17 -8.35
N LEU A 163 15.63 0.56 -8.36
CA LEU A 163 14.34 0.07 -8.84
C LEU A 163 13.92 0.69 -10.18
N ALA A 164 14.64 1.72 -10.64
CA ALA A 164 14.31 2.44 -11.88
C ALA A 164 14.34 1.54 -13.13
N GLU A 165 15.16 0.49 -13.12
CA GLU A 165 15.22 -0.50 -14.20
C GLU A 165 13.96 -1.37 -14.29
N LEU A 166 13.23 -1.53 -13.16
CA LEU A 166 11.98 -2.28 -13.13
C LEU A 166 10.79 -1.41 -13.56
N HIS A 167 10.73 -0.19 -13.00
CA HIS A 167 9.66 0.76 -13.30
C HIS A 167 10.08 2.19 -12.91
N GLU A 168 9.60 3.22 -13.65
CA GLU A 168 9.87 4.64 -13.38
C GLU A 168 9.27 5.18 -12.07
N ARG A 169 8.34 4.46 -11.46
CA ARG A 169 7.66 4.82 -10.20
C ARG A 169 7.78 3.70 -9.18
N GLU A 170 7.93 4.06 -7.92
CA GLU A 170 7.87 3.13 -6.79
C GLU A 170 6.81 3.57 -5.77
N PRO A 171 6.22 2.65 -4.98
CA PRO A 171 5.40 3.01 -3.82
C PRO A 171 6.27 3.69 -2.76
N VAL A 172 5.70 4.65 -2.04
CA VAL A 172 6.36 5.25 -0.89
C VAL A 172 6.26 4.29 0.29
N ILE A 173 7.40 3.85 0.79
CA ILE A 173 7.50 2.96 1.95
C ILE A 173 8.01 3.78 3.13
N LEU A 174 7.26 3.77 4.21
CA LEU A 174 7.62 4.44 5.45
C LEU A 174 8.66 3.63 6.22
N ASN A 175 9.65 4.33 6.75
CA ASN A 175 10.51 3.76 7.78
C ASN A 175 9.76 3.69 9.12
N SER A 176 10.12 2.76 10.00
CA SER A 176 9.52 2.60 11.33
C SER A 176 9.47 3.90 12.12
N ASP A 177 10.51 4.73 12.00
CA ASP A 177 10.68 5.97 12.76
C ASP A 177 9.67 7.07 12.42
N VAL A 178 9.02 6.98 11.24
CA VAL A 178 8.04 7.98 10.78
C VAL A 178 6.60 7.51 10.83
N ILE A 179 6.34 6.25 11.09
CA ILE A 179 4.97 5.70 11.07
C ILE A 179 4.07 6.42 12.07
N ASP A 180 4.57 6.69 13.28
CA ASP A 180 3.78 7.37 14.31
C ASP A 180 3.42 8.79 13.87
N SER A 181 4.38 9.56 13.37
CA SER A 181 4.12 10.91 12.87
C SER A 181 3.25 10.91 11.62
N TRP A 182 3.43 9.93 10.72
CA TRP A 182 2.56 9.80 9.54
C TRP A 182 1.10 9.57 9.92
N LEU A 183 0.84 8.78 10.94
CA LEU A 183 -0.52 8.44 11.39
C LEU A 183 -1.12 9.49 12.34
N ASP A 184 -0.31 10.40 12.92
CA ASP A 184 -0.76 11.39 13.89
C ASP A 184 -1.83 12.33 13.29
N PRO A 185 -3.09 12.28 13.77
CA PRO A 185 -4.15 13.14 13.28
C PRO A 185 -3.98 14.62 13.64
N ALA A 186 -3.06 14.96 14.54
CA ALA A 186 -2.73 16.34 14.88
C ALA A 186 -1.95 17.06 13.76
N ILE A 187 -1.20 16.31 12.94
CA ILE A 187 -0.46 16.84 11.80
C ILE A 187 -1.42 17.04 10.63
N LYS A 188 -1.78 18.30 10.33
CA LYS A 188 -2.78 18.65 9.33
C LYS A 188 -2.20 19.41 8.13
N GLU A 189 -0.96 19.86 8.22
CA GLU A 189 -0.32 20.57 7.12
C GLU A 189 0.23 19.57 6.10
N PRO A 190 -0.19 19.64 4.82
CA PRO A 190 0.22 18.69 3.80
C PRO A 190 1.73 18.68 3.57
N GLU A 191 2.36 19.85 3.66
CA GLU A 191 3.79 20.03 3.45
C GLU A 191 4.59 19.25 4.52
N GLU A 192 4.13 19.26 5.78
CA GLU A 192 4.72 18.49 6.87
C GLU A 192 4.56 17.00 6.61
N ALA A 193 3.37 16.55 6.24
CA ALA A 193 3.12 15.14 5.90
C ALA A 193 3.95 14.67 4.69
N ILE A 194 4.09 15.50 3.66
CA ILE A 194 4.86 15.18 2.45
C ILE A 194 6.36 15.10 2.77
N SER A 195 6.88 15.96 3.63
CA SER A 195 8.31 15.92 4.01
C SER A 195 8.73 14.59 4.63
N MET A 196 7.82 13.89 5.31
CA MET A 196 8.09 12.56 5.88
C MET A 196 8.32 11.50 4.79
N LEU A 197 7.74 11.70 3.59
CA LEU A 197 7.87 10.78 2.47
C LEU A 197 9.26 10.84 1.79
N GLU A 198 10.05 11.88 2.09
CA GLU A 198 11.40 12.07 1.56
C GLU A 198 12.46 11.29 2.36
N LEU A 199 12.11 10.82 3.56
CA LEU A 199 13.01 10.06 4.40
C LEU A 199 13.38 8.73 3.74
N ALA A 200 14.60 8.27 4.04
CA ALA A 200 15.12 7.04 3.46
C ALA A 200 14.22 5.84 3.84
N PRO A 201 13.70 5.09 2.87
CA PRO A 201 12.93 3.88 3.15
C PRO A 201 13.86 2.76 3.63
N PRO A 202 13.29 1.66 4.15
CA PRO A 202 14.06 0.46 4.45
C PRO A 202 14.72 -0.09 3.17
N GLU A 203 15.81 -0.83 3.37
CA GLU A 203 16.49 -1.53 2.28
C GLU A 203 15.57 -2.57 1.64
N LEU A 204 15.50 -2.56 0.32
CA LEU A 204 14.71 -3.49 -0.47
C LEU A 204 15.62 -4.42 -1.27
N THR A 205 15.13 -5.62 -1.52
CA THR A 205 15.70 -6.56 -2.47
C THR A 205 14.61 -7.10 -3.38
N HIS A 206 14.99 -7.72 -4.49
CA HIS A 206 14.03 -8.29 -5.41
C HIS A 206 14.60 -9.49 -6.17
N HIS A 207 13.71 -10.31 -6.70
CA HIS A 207 14.03 -11.40 -7.61
C HIS A 207 12.92 -11.62 -8.63
N VAL A 208 13.25 -12.29 -9.72
CA VAL A 208 12.29 -12.70 -10.76
C VAL A 208 11.38 -13.79 -10.18
N VAL A 209 10.09 -13.68 -10.46
CA VAL A 209 9.08 -14.69 -10.06
C VAL A 209 8.36 -15.29 -11.27
N SER A 210 7.57 -16.34 -11.03
CA SER A 210 6.76 -16.99 -12.07
C SER A 210 5.77 -16.01 -12.70
N THR A 211 5.57 -16.13 -14.03
CA THR A 211 4.53 -15.40 -14.76
C THR A 211 3.10 -15.78 -14.34
N GLU A 212 2.93 -16.80 -13.53
CA GLU A 212 1.63 -17.17 -12.94
C GLU A 212 1.01 -16.03 -12.12
N VAL A 213 1.83 -15.12 -11.56
CA VAL A 213 1.37 -13.92 -10.85
C VAL A 213 0.54 -12.98 -11.75
N ASN A 214 0.67 -13.06 -13.06
CA ASN A 214 -0.09 -12.24 -14.00
C ASN A 214 -1.60 -12.49 -13.90
N ALA A 215 -2.01 -13.71 -13.60
CA ALA A 215 -3.41 -14.05 -13.42
C ALA A 215 -3.87 -13.80 -11.99
N VAL A 216 -4.77 -12.83 -11.78
CA VAL A 216 -5.29 -12.44 -10.45
C VAL A 216 -5.92 -13.62 -9.69
N ARG A 217 -6.47 -14.61 -10.39
CA ARG A 217 -7.06 -15.80 -9.77
C ARG A 217 -6.04 -16.71 -9.10
N ASN A 218 -4.76 -16.62 -9.48
CA ASN A 218 -3.69 -17.38 -8.86
C ASN A 218 -3.34 -16.71 -7.53
N ASN A 219 -3.44 -17.46 -6.44
CA ASN A 219 -3.13 -16.97 -5.09
C ASN A 219 -2.55 -18.12 -4.27
N ALA A 220 -1.23 -18.19 -4.20
CA ALA A 220 -0.53 -19.25 -3.48
C ALA A 220 0.91 -18.82 -3.10
N PRO A 221 1.50 -19.39 -2.05
CA PRO A 221 2.84 -19.01 -1.55
C PRO A 221 3.93 -19.02 -2.61
N HIS A 222 3.93 -19.97 -3.54
CA HIS A 222 4.97 -20.09 -4.58
C HIS A 222 5.06 -18.86 -5.53
N LEU A 223 4.06 -17.99 -5.53
CA LEU A 223 4.09 -16.79 -6.39
C LEU A 223 5.16 -15.78 -5.97
N ILE A 224 5.62 -15.83 -4.73
CA ILE A 224 6.70 -14.98 -4.22
C ILE A 224 8.07 -15.66 -4.27
N GLU A 225 8.16 -16.92 -4.67
CA GLU A 225 9.40 -17.66 -4.76
C GLU A 225 10.20 -17.28 -6.01
N PRO A 226 11.54 -17.33 -5.96
CA PRO A 226 12.36 -17.12 -7.14
C PRO A 226 11.98 -18.07 -8.28
N ALA A 227 11.77 -17.53 -9.47
CA ALA A 227 11.52 -18.35 -10.65
C ALA A 227 12.73 -19.23 -10.94
N THR A 228 12.50 -20.53 -11.11
CA THR A 228 13.54 -21.42 -11.66
C THR A 228 13.78 -21.03 -13.11
N LEU A 229 14.97 -20.48 -13.38
CA LEU A 229 15.40 -20.21 -14.76
C LEU A 229 15.64 -21.58 -15.43
N LEU A 230 14.71 -21.97 -16.30
CA LEU A 230 14.90 -23.13 -17.19
C LEU A 230 15.66 -22.69 -18.44
#